data_af86adda84b798bb3465c4cf43cbbe40
#
_entry.id   af86adda84b798bb3465c4cf43cbbe40
#
_cell.length_a   1.000
_cell.length_b   1.000
_cell.length_c   1.000
_cell.angle_alpha   90.00
_cell.angle_beta   90.00
_cell.angle_gamma   90.00
#
_symmetry.space_group_name_H-M   'P 1'
#
loop_
_entity.id
_entity.type
_entity.pdbx_description
1 polymer ?
#
loop_
_entity_poly.entity_id
_entity_poly.type
_entity_poly.pdbx_seq_one_letter_code
_entity_poly.pdbx_strand_id
1 'polypeptide(L)'
;DITIKWQLSADKNFKNILNSGLVSAKYSNDFTVKADVSVPNAFRGNKVFYRFLLNDTFSDTGITKTLPQNNPDQYNIAFCSCSNHPAGYFNAYREMAKNKDIDLVLHLGDYIYEYAKDGYATEDSERFNRVVDPQHEIVSLNDYRRRHAQYKSDLDLQALHKSKPMIAVWDDHEFTNDSWKYGAENHQNDE
;
A
#
# COMPACT_ATOMS: atom_id res chain seq x y z
N ASP A 1 -10.99 -19.49 7.47
CA ASP A 1 -9.57 -19.18 7.18
C ASP A 1 -9.20 -19.71 5.80
N ILE A 2 -8.43 -18.94 5.04
CA ILE A 2 -7.92 -19.32 3.72
C ILE A 2 -6.40 -19.39 3.80
N THR A 3 -5.81 -20.53 3.45
CA THR A 3 -4.35 -20.70 3.44
C THR A 3 -3.77 -20.17 2.13
N ILE A 4 -2.84 -19.25 2.24
CA ILE A 4 -2.11 -18.64 1.10
C ILE A 4 -0.64 -19.03 1.21
N LYS A 5 -0.09 -19.57 0.13
CA LYS A 5 1.35 -19.80 0.01
C LYS A 5 2.03 -18.52 -0.51
N TRP A 6 3.19 -18.20 0.03
CA TRP A 6 4.05 -17.16 -0.51
C TRP A 6 5.40 -17.73 -0.96
N GLN A 7 6.03 -17.09 -1.91
CA GLN A 7 7.35 -17.42 -2.42
C GLN A 7 8.20 -16.18 -2.59
N LEU A 8 9.45 -16.26 -2.18
CA LEU A 8 10.51 -15.29 -2.44
C LEU A 8 11.55 -15.93 -3.37
N SER A 9 11.97 -15.23 -4.40
CA SER A 9 12.92 -15.75 -5.40
C SER A 9 14.01 -14.75 -5.75
N ALA A 10 15.18 -15.27 -6.10
CA ALA A 10 16.27 -14.47 -6.66
C ALA A 10 16.01 -14.05 -8.13
N ASP A 11 15.10 -14.70 -8.81
CA ASP A 11 14.79 -14.44 -10.21
C ASP A 11 13.27 -14.33 -10.47
N LYS A 12 12.89 -13.54 -11.47
CA LYS A 12 11.50 -13.27 -11.82
C LYS A 12 10.69 -14.49 -12.29
N ASN A 13 11.37 -15.56 -12.70
CA ASN A 13 10.73 -16.77 -13.19
C ASN A 13 10.55 -17.81 -12.07
N PHE A 14 10.94 -17.48 -10.84
CA PHE A 14 10.85 -18.34 -9.66
C PHE A 14 11.55 -19.71 -9.83
N LYS A 15 12.66 -19.72 -10.55
CA LYS A 15 13.53 -20.90 -10.68
C LYS A 15 14.45 -21.08 -9.49
N ASN A 16 14.86 -19.98 -8.84
CA ASN A 16 15.71 -19.97 -7.65
C ASN A 16 14.93 -19.41 -6.46
N ILE A 17 14.19 -20.29 -5.80
CA ILE A 17 13.39 -19.93 -4.60
C ILE A 17 14.35 -19.78 -3.42
N LEU A 18 14.35 -18.57 -2.82
CA LEU A 18 15.14 -18.24 -1.63
C LEU A 18 14.43 -18.64 -0.34
N ASN A 19 13.12 -18.47 -0.31
CA ASN A 19 12.28 -18.78 0.84
C ASN A 19 10.82 -18.96 0.41
N SER A 20 10.05 -19.71 1.18
CA SER A 20 8.60 -19.86 0.97
C SER A 20 7.92 -20.27 2.28
N GLY A 21 6.62 -20.03 2.36
CA GLY A 21 5.85 -20.41 3.54
C GLY A 21 4.35 -20.29 3.30
N LEU A 22 3.61 -20.48 4.37
CA LEU A 22 2.15 -20.39 4.40
C LEU A 22 1.73 -19.28 5.37
N VAL A 23 0.67 -18.56 5.03
CA VAL A 23 -0.01 -17.60 5.89
C VAL A 23 -1.51 -17.83 5.81
N SER A 24 -2.23 -17.48 6.88
CA SER A 24 -3.69 -17.63 6.94
C SER A 24 -4.36 -16.28 6.77
N ALA A 25 -5.20 -16.15 5.75
CA ALA A 25 -6.10 -15.03 5.56
C ALA A 25 -7.38 -15.28 6.34
N LYS A 26 -7.74 -14.34 7.23
CA LYS A 26 -8.90 -14.45 8.13
C LYS A 26 -9.92 -13.37 7.84
N TYR A 27 -11.18 -13.71 7.98
CA TYR A 27 -12.28 -12.74 7.88
C TYR A 27 -12.09 -11.55 8.84
N SER A 28 -11.63 -11.80 10.06
CA SER A 28 -11.35 -10.75 11.06
C SER A 28 -10.35 -9.70 10.59
N ASN A 29 -9.46 -10.06 9.66
CA ASN A 29 -8.44 -9.20 9.08
C ASN A 29 -8.74 -8.83 7.61
N ASP A 30 -10.01 -8.84 7.22
CA ASP A 30 -10.46 -8.55 5.85
C ASP A 30 -9.73 -9.40 4.80
N PHE A 31 -9.45 -10.66 5.12
CA PHE A 31 -8.67 -11.59 4.32
C PHE A 31 -7.30 -11.08 3.85
N THR A 32 -6.78 -10.04 4.48
CA THR A 32 -5.41 -9.57 4.21
C THR A 32 -4.38 -10.46 4.89
N VAL A 33 -3.21 -10.57 4.29
CA VAL A 33 -2.08 -11.31 4.84
C VAL A 33 -0.82 -10.48 4.86
N LYS A 34 0.01 -10.73 5.87
CA LYS A 34 1.38 -10.23 5.95
C LYS A 34 2.32 -11.42 6.13
N ALA A 35 3.36 -11.49 5.33
CA ALA A 35 4.43 -12.48 5.48
C ALA A 35 5.71 -11.75 5.90
N ASP A 36 6.18 -12.04 7.10
CA ASP A 36 7.52 -11.62 7.53
C ASP A 36 8.53 -12.61 7.04
N VAL A 37 9.48 -12.17 6.21
CA VAL A 37 10.33 -13.05 5.42
C VAL A 37 11.79 -12.71 5.60
N SER A 38 12.55 -13.64 6.18
CA SER A 38 14.00 -13.53 6.23
C SER A 38 14.61 -13.81 4.85
N VAL A 39 15.54 -12.96 4.46
CA VAL A 39 16.30 -13.09 3.22
C VAL A 39 17.73 -13.53 3.54
N PRO A 40 18.29 -14.55 2.83
CA PRO A 40 19.67 -14.96 3.06
C PRO A 40 20.67 -13.81 2.88
N ASN A 41 21.69 -13.74 3.72
CA ASN A 41 22.68 -12.65 3.72
C ASN A 41 23.34 -12.40 2.36
N ALA A 42 23.53 -13.45 1.55
CA ALA A 42 24.08 -13.34 0.21
C ALA A 42 23.22 -12.48 -0.76
N PHE A 43 21.96 -12.23 -0.40
CA PHE A 43 21.04 -11.42 -1.22
C PHE A 43 20.78 -10.02 -0.64
N ARG A 44 21.57 -9.58 0.34
CA ARG A 44 21.51 -8.20 0.83
C ARG A 44 21.91 -7.21 -0.26
N GLY A 45 21.17 -6.09 -0.34
CA GLY A 45 21.36 -5.06 -1.36
C GLY A 45 20.83 -5.43 -2.75
N ASN A 46 20.25 -6.61 -2.91
CA ASN A 46 19.79 -7.11 -4.19
C ASN A 46 18.26 -6.94 -4.37
N LYS A 47 17.84 -6.89 -5.62
CA LYS A 47 16.43 -7.06 -5.96
C LYS A 47 16.04 -8.52 -5.78
N VAL A 48 14.89 -8.74 -5.17
CA VAL A 48 14.26 -10.05 -5.02
C VAL A 48 12.81 -9.97 -5.48
N PHE A 49 12.25 -11.11 -5.86
CA PHE A 49 10.92 -11.23 -6.42
C PHE A 49 10.04 -12.02 -5.47
N TYR A 50 8.78 -11.60 -5.34
CA TYR A 50 7.83 -12.31 -4.49
C TYR A 50 6.48 -12.49 -5.18
N ARG A 51 5.76 -13.52 -4.79
CA ARG A 51 4.38 -13.76 -5.22
C ARG A 51 3.62 -14.56 -4.18
N PHE A 52 2.32 -14.48 -4.28
CA PHE A 52 1.40 -15.29 -3.49
C PHE A 52 0.69 -16.30 -4.39
N LEU A 53 0.25 -17.39 -3.79
CA LEU A 53 -0.43 -18.48 -4.48
C LEU A 53 -1.65 -18.91 -3.65
N LEU A 54 -2.82 -18.84 -4.27
CA LEU A 54 -4.05 -19.41 -3.75
C LEU A 54 -4.56 -20.47 -4.70
N ASN A 55 -4.64 -21.72 -4.21
CA ASN A 55 -4.86 -22.89 -5.05
C ASN A 55 -3.81 -22.91 -6.19
N ASP A 56 -4.24 -22.90 -7.46
CA ASP A 56 -3.38 -22.88 -8.64
C ASP A 56 -3.20 -21.49 -9.28
N THR A 57 -3.69 -20.44 -8.59
CA THR A 57 -3.65 -19.06 -9.10
C THR A 57 -2.54 -18.27 -8.43
N PHE A 58 -1.63 -17.70 -9.21
CA PHE A 58 -0.59 -16.80 -8.75
C PHE A 58 -1.06 -15.34 -8.76
N SER A 59 -0.64 -14.58 -7.76
CA SER A 59 -0.67 -13.12 -7.83
C SER A 59 0.28 -12.61 -8.91
N ASP A 60 0.19 -11.33 -9.21
CA ASP A 60 1.28 -10.63 -9.89
C ASP A 60 2.60 -10.80 -9.14
N THR A 61 3.70 -10.79 -9.89
CA THR A 61 5.04 -10.80 -9.30
C THR A 61 5.39 -9.43 -8.77
N GLY A 62 5.61 -9.33 -7.47
CA GLY A 62 6.16 -8.14 -6.84
C GLY A 62 7.69 -8.14 -6.85
N ILE A 63 8.25 -6.94 -6.77
CA ILE A 63 9.70 -6.71 -6.71
C ILE A 63 9.98 -5.89 -5.46
N THR A 64 10.97 -6.31 -4.69
CA THR A 64 11.48 -5.51 -3.58
C THR A 64 13.01 -5.49 -3.60
N LYS A 65 13.61 -4.58 -2.83
CA LYS A 65 15.06 -4.51 -2.66
C LYS A 65 15.38 -4.73 -1.19
N THR A 66 16.30 -5.62 -0.93
CA THR A 66 16.77 -5.88 0.44
C THR A 66 17.72 -4.78 0.89
N LEU A 67 17.81 -4.57 2.20
CA LEU A 67 18.78 -3.63 2.76
C LEU A 67 20.21 -4.05 2.40
N PRO A 68 21.10 -3.09 2.08
CA PRO A 68 22.49 -3.38 1.76
C PRO A 68 23.23 -3.93 2.98
N GLN A 69 24.30 -4.71 2.75
CA GLN A 69 25.14 -5.25 3.81
C GLN A 69 26.05 -4.19 4.42
N ASN A 70 26.55 -3.28 3.59
CA ASN A 70 27.42 -2.17 3.94
C ASN A 70 26.74 -0.85 3.60
N ASN A 71 27.30 0.27 4.05
CA ASN A 71 26.82 1.58 3.66
C ASN A 71 26.99 1.75 2.13
N PRO A 72 25.91 1.94 1.39
CA PRO A 72 26.02 2.20 -0.04
C PRO A 72 26.52 3.63 -0.27
N ASP A 73 27.23 3.85 -1.38
CA ASP A 73 27.66 5.19 -1.79
C ASP A 73 26.46 6.10 -2.12
N GLN A 74 25.38 5.49 -2.56
CA GLN A 74 24.12 6.18 -2.91
C GLN A 74 22.91 5.33 -2.57
N TYR A 75 21.85 5.98 -2.07
CA TYR A 75 20.54 5.38 -1.85
C TYR A 75 19.46 6.40 -2.21
N ASN A 76 18.63 6.09 -3.19
CA ASN A 76 17.63 7.01 -3.70
C ASN A 76 16.27 6.74 -3.06
N ILE A 77 15.79 7.70 -2.33
CA ILE A 77 14.48 7.64 -1.66
C ILE A 77 13.54 8.61 -2.35
N ALA A 78 12.39 8.13 -2.80
CA ALA A 78 11.26 8.96 -3.15
C ALA A 78 10.31 9.06 -1.96
N PHE A 79 9.74 10.23 -1.74
CA PHE A 79 8.71 10.41 -0.71
C PHE A 79 7.47 11.09 -1.29
N CYS A 80 6.33 10.80 -0.73
CA CYS A 80 5.02 11.31 -1.11
C CYS A 80 4.10 11.36 0.10
N SER A 81 3.00 12.10 -0.01
CA SER A 81 1.93 12.22 0.99
C SER A 81 0.65 12.66 0.31
N CYS A 82 -0.45 12.74 1.05
CA CYS A 82 -1.67 13.47 0.67
C CYS A 82 -2.29 12.96 -0.64
N SER A 83 -2.60 11.67 -0.69
CA SER A 83 -3.07 10.98 -1.89
C SER A 83 -4.59 10.91 -1.94
N ASN A 84 -5.26 12.02 -2.24
CA ASN A 84 -6.71 12.04 -2.28
C ASN A 84 -7.25 11.43 -3.59
N HIS A 85 -7.88 10.25 -3.48
CA HIS A 85 -8.38 9.48 -4.63
C HIS A 85 -9.42 10.24 -5.49
N PRO A 86 -10.44 10.92 -4.94
CA PRO A 86 -11.43 11.64 -5.76
C PRO A 86 -10.86 12.88 -6.46
N ALA A 87 -9.75 13.43 -5.98
CA ALA A 87 -9.15 14.65 -6.52
C ALA A 87 -8.45 14.45 -7.88
N GLY A 88 -8.16 13.22 -8.28
CA GLY A 88 -7.51 12.95 -9.57
C GLY A 88 -6.77 11.62 -9.63
N TYR A 89 -6.07 11.39 -10.74
CA TYR A 89 -5.33 10.16 -10.97
C TYR A 89 -3.96 10.16 -10.28
N PHE A 90 -3.50 9.00 -9.85
CA PHE A 90 -2.22 8.81 -9.17
C PHE A 90 -1.01 8.77 -10.13
N ASN A 91 -0.94 9.76 -11.03
CA ASN A 91 0.11 9.85 -12.04
C ASN A 91 1.54 9.84 -11.46
N ALA A 92 1.73 10.47 -10.30
CA ALA A 92 3.02 10.48 -9.61
C ALA A 92 3.46 9.06 -9.22
N TYR A 93 2.53 8.22 -8.74
CA TYR A 93 2.82 6.83 -8.40
C TYR A 93 3.22 6.00 -9.62
N ARG A 94 2.57 6.24 -10.77
CA ARG A 94 2.95 5.61 -12.03
C ARG A 94 4.39 5.93 -12.41
N GLU A 95 4.79 7.20 -12.29
CA GLU A 95 6.15 7.61 -12.64
C GLU A 95 7.18 7.10 -11.62
N MET A 96 6.86 7.09 -10.33
CA MET A 96 7.71 6.45 -9.31
C MET A 96 7.88 4.94 -9.59
N ALA A 97 6.82 4.25 -9.99
CA ALA A 97 6.86 2.82 -10.31
C ALA A 97 7.82 2.51 -11.48
N LYS A 98 7.83 3.38 -12.49
CA LYS A 98 8.69 3.24 -13.69
C LYS A 98 10.15 3.63 -13.45
N ASN A 99 10.41 4.53 -12.52
CA ASN A 99 11.75 5.04 -12.26
C ASN A 99 12.63 3.95 -11.62
N LYS A 100 13.65 3.47 -12.34
CA LYS A 100 14.50 2.37 -11.91
C LYS A 100 15.51 2.75 -10.85
N ASP A 101 15.76 4.05 -10.67
CA ASP A 101 16.75 4.56 -9.74
C ASP A 101 16.23 4.68 -8.30
N ILE A 102 14.89 4.65 -8.11
CA ILE A 102 14.29 4.68 -6.77
C ILE A 102 14.51 3.33 -6.07
N ASP A 103 15.16 3.39 -4.92
CA ASP A 103 15.43 2.24 -4.05
C ASP A 103 14.32 2.00 -3.03
N LEU A 104 13.70 3.05 -2.52
CA LEU A 104 12.67 3.01 -1.49
C LEU A 104 11.67 4.16 -1.69
N VAL A 105 10.40 3.90 -1.40
CA VAL A 105 9.36 4.93 -1.31
C VAL A 105 8.95 5.10 0.15
N LEU A 106 8.92 6.35 0.63
CA LEU A 106 8.33 6.73 1.91
C LEU A 106 7.02 7.46 1.66
N HIS A 107 5.93 6.96 2.22
CA HIS A 107 4.65 7.65 2.26
C HIS A 107 4.45 8.26 3.64
N LEU A 108 4.34 9.59 3.69
CA LEU A 108 4.38 10.35 4.92
C LEU A 108 3.00 10.59 5.55
N GLY A 109 2.00 9.82 5.13
CA GLY A 109 0.63 9.90 5.64
C GLY A 109 -0.35 10.46 4.62
N ASP A 110 -1.62 10.52 5.01
CA ASP A 110 -2.75 10.79 4.11
C ASP A 110 -2.78 9.83 2.90
N TYR A 111 -2.57 8.57 3.20
CA TYR A 111 -2.68 7.51 2.20
C TYR A 111 -4.13 7.28 1.76
N ILE A 112 -5.08 7.53 2.66
CA ILE A 112 -6.52 7.58 2.40
C ILE A 112 -7.08 8.88 2.96
N TYR A 113 -8.32 9.22 2.57
CA TYR A 113 -9.10 10.32 3.13
C TYR A 113 -10.46 9.79 3.55
N GLU A 114 -10.96 10.24 4.71
CA GLU A 114 -12.20 9.76 5.32
C GLU A 114 -13.46 10.42 4.76
N TYR A 115 -13.34 11.53 4.08
CA TYR A 115 -14.46 12.36 3.67
C TYR A 115 -15.55 11.65 2.83
N ALA A 116 -16.77 12.16 2.94
CA ALA A 116 -17.91 11.80 2.09
C ALA A 116 -17.71 12.27 0.62
N LYS A 117 -18.60 11.80 -0.27
CA LYS A 117 -18.57 12.14 -1.70
C LYS A 117 -18.66 13.62 -2.02
N ASP A 118 -19.23 14.42 -1.12
CA ASP A 118 -19.38 15.86 -1.25
C ASP A 118 -18.37 16.63 -0.38
N GLY A 119 -17.35 15.95 0.13
CA GLY A 119 -16.32 16.50 0.99
C GLY A 119 -15.14 17.10 0.23
N TYR A 120 -13.99 17.14 0.89
CA TYR A 120 -12.79 17.81 0.39
C TYR A 120 -12.31 17.24 -0.96
N ALA A 121 -12.14 18.16 -1.94
CA ALA A 121 -11.56 17.89 -3.27
C ALA A 121 -12.26 16.77 -4.07
N THR A 122 -13.60 16.75 -4.01
CA THR A 122 -14.44 15.77 -4.72
C THR A 122 -15.15 16.32 -5.95
N GLU A 123 -14.96 17.60 -6.31
CA GLU A 123 -15.69 18.34 -7.34
C GLU A 123 -15.67 17.63 -8.71
N ASP A 124 -14.57 17.02 -9.06
CA ASP A 124 -14.37 16.34 -10.33
C ASP A 124 -14.46 14.80 -10.23
N SER A 125 -14.84 14.26 -9.07
CA SER A 125 -14.80 12.82 -8.79
C SER A 125 -15.67 11.99 -9.75
N GLU A 126 -16.83 12.49 -10.12
CA GLU A 126 -17.71 11.84 -11.11
C GLU A 126 -17.08 11.85 -12.51
N ARG A 127 -16.50 12.98 -12.92
CA ARG A 127 -15.82 13.12 -14.22
C ARG A 127 -14.64 12.16 -14.34
N PHE A 128 -13.93 11.92 -13.26
CA PHE A 128 -12.80 10.99 -13.22
C PHE A 128 -13.21 9.54 -12.98
N ASN A 129 -14.51 9.29 -12.71
CA ASN A 129 -14.98 7.99 -12.23
C ASN A 129 -14.24 7.54 -10.95
N ARG A 130 -14.10 8.47 -10.00
CA ARG A 130 -13.36 8.28 -8.75
C ARG A 130 -14.18 8.69 -7.51
N VAL A 131 -15.51 8.54 -7.59
CA VAL A 131 -16.40 8.76 -6.45
C VAL A 131 -15.98 7.82 -5.32
N VAL A 132 -15.92 8.36 -4.12
CA VAL A 132 -15.48 7.60 -2.94
C VAL A 132 -16.43 6.47 -2.57
N ASP A 133 -15.87 5.37 -2.07
CA ASP A 133 -16.61 4.24 -1.53
C ASP A 133 -16.17 3.93 -0.08
N PRO A 134 -17.10 3.93 0.89
CA PRO A 134 -18.51 4.33 0.82
C PRO A 134 -18.67 5.84 0.52
N GLN A 135 -19.86 6.25 0.09
CA GLN A 135 -20.13 7.64 -0.29
C GLN A 135 -20.38 8.57 0.91
N HIS A 136 -20.55 8.02 2.11
CA HIS A 136 -20.60 8.78 3.35
C HIS A 136 -19.20 8.89 3.95
N GLU A 137 -19.01 9.78 4.91
CA GLU A 137 -17.82 9.85 5.73
C GLU A 137 -17.60 8.53 6.47
N ILE A 138 -16.37 8.03 6.44
CA ILE A 138 -16.08 6.71 7.00
C ILE A 138 -15.89 6.81 8.52
N VAL A 139 -16.61 5.95 9.26
CA VAL A 139 -16.61 5.92 10.73
C VAL A 139 -16.34 4.50 11.25
N SER A 140 -16.96 3.49 10.62
CA SER A 140 -16.83 2.11 11.06
C SER A 140 -15.59 1.42 10.48
N LEU A 141 -15.10 0.38 11.16
CA LEU A 141 -14.03 -0.46 10.63
C LEU A 141 -14.32 -0.98 9.22
N ASN A 142 -15.59 -1.30 8.94
CA ASN A 142 -15.98 -1.77 7.60
C ASN A 142 -15.86 -0.67 6.56
N ASP A 143 -16.16 0.58 6.90
CA ASP A 143 -16.02 1.72 5.99
C ASP A 143 -14.54 1.97 5.66
N TYR A 144 -13.66 1.93 6.67
CA TYR A 144 -12.21 2.04 6.46
C TYR A 144 -11.68 0.92 5.56
N ARG A 145 -12.15 -0.33 5.75
CA ARG A 145 -11.76 -1.44 4.87
C ARG A 145 -12.19 -1.21 3.42
N ARG A 146 -13.41 -0.74 3.20
CA ARG A 146 -13.91 -0.40 1.85
C ARG A 146 -13.10 0.72 1.23
N ARG A 147 -12.84 1.80 1.97
CA ARG A 147 -12.04 2.93 1.50
C ARG A 147 -10.61 2.49 1.15
N HIS A 148 -9.96 1.73 2.00
CA HIS A 148 -8.65 1.15 1.69
C HIS A 148 -8.68 0.23 0.46
N ALA A 149 -9.70 -0.59 0.31
CA ALA A 149 -9.86 -1.46 -0.87
C ALA A 149 -10.01 -0.63 -2.15
N GLN A 150 -10.80 0.47 -2.12
CA GLN A 150 -10.94 1.38 -3.24
C GLN A 150 -9.60 2.01 -3.64
N TYR A 151 -8.86 2.59 -2.69
CA TYR A 151 -7.54 3.18 -2.99
C TYR A 151 -6.58 2.15 -3.56
N LYS A 152 -6.55 0.94 -2.97
CA LYS A 152 -5.69 -0.17 -3.44
C LYS A 152 -6.14 -0.79 -4.77
N SER A 153 -7.34 -0.46 -5.27
CA SER A 153 -7.78 -0.84 -6.61
C SER A 153 -7.20 0.04 -7.71
N ASP A 154 -6.62 1.21 -7.38
CA ASP A 154 -5.98 2.09 -8.35
C ASP A 154 -4.76 1.41 -8.97
N LEU A 155 -4.70 1.36 -10.30
CA LEU A 155 -3.68 0.63 -11.03
C LEU A 155 -2.28 1.25 -10.90
N ASP A 156 -2.18 2.57 -10.77
CA ASP A 156 -0.91 3.27 -10.61
C ASP A 156 -0.32 3.02 -9.20
N LEU A 157 -1.20 3.00 -8.19
CA LEU A 157 -0.81 2.62 -6.82
C LEU A 157 -0.40 1.15 -6.73
N GLN A 158 -1.14 0.25 -7.38
CA GLN A 158 -0.77 -1.17 -7.48
C GLN A 158 0.59 -1.35 -8.16
N ALA A 159 0.84 -0.62 -9.26
CA ALA A 159 2.13 -0.66 -9.95
C ALA A 159 3.28 -0.21 -9.04
N LEU A 160 3.07 0.83 -8.22
CA LEU A 160 4.05 1.29 -7.26
C LEU A 160 4.35 0.21 -6.21
N HIS A 161 3.32 -0.30 -5.52
CA HIS A 161 3.47 -1.36 -4.52
C HIS A 161 4.13 -2.63 -5.07
N LYS A 162 3.80 -3.00 -6.33
CA LYS A 162 4.37 -4.15 -6.99
C LYS A 162 5.85 -3.99 -7.34
N SER A 163 6.31 -2.77 -7.61
CA SER A 163 7.65 -2.51 -8.17
C SER A 163 8.67 -1.95 -7.19
N LYS A 164 8.23 -1.46 -6.02
CA LYS A 164 9.10 -0.77 -5.06
C LYS A 164 8.82 -1.23 -3.62
N PRO A 165 9.85 -1.35 -2.78
CA PRO A 165 9.63 -1.38 -1.34
C PRO A 165 9.03 -0.04 -0.92
N MET A 166 8.02 -0.07 -0.05
CA MET A 166 7.35 1.11 0.45
C MET A 166 7.14 1.01 1.95
N ILE A 167 7.45 2.10 2.64
CA ILE A 167 7.16 2.30 4.06
C ILE A 167 6.16 3.44 4.14
N ALA A 168 5.05 3.24 4.82
CA ALA A 168 4.05 4.26 5.06
C ALA A 168 3.92 4.51 6.57
N VAL A 169 3.75 5.77 6.93
CA VAL A 169 3.35 6.22 8.27
C VAL A 169 1.96 6.82 8.18
N TRP A 170 1.31 7.01 9.32
CA TRP A 170 0.03 7.70 9.40
C TRP A 170 0.24 9.21 9.55
N ASP A 171 -0.71 9.97 9.00
CA ASP A 171 -1.03 11.33 9.40
C ASP A 171 -2.46 11.32 9.97
N ASP A 172 -3.17 12.40 9.95
CA ASP A 172 -4.48 12.51 10.58
C ASP A 172 -5.59 11.84 9.76
N HIS A 173 -5.60 11.97 8.43
CA HIS A 173 -6.65 11.41 7.56
C HIS A 173 -6.74 9.87 7.53
N GLU A 174 -5.72 9.16 7.99
CA GLU A 174 -5.82 7.72 8.22
C GLU A 174 -6.80 7.39 9.34
N PHE A 175 -7.16 8.40 10.14
CA PHE A 175 -8.17 8.32 11.19
C PHE A 175 -9.28 9.36 10.95
N THR A 176 -9.03 10.66 11.14
CA THR A 176 -9.94 11.76 10.81
C THR A 176 -9.20 13.08 10.83
N ASN A 177 -9.61 14.03 10.00
CA ASN A 177 -8.96 15.34 9.83
C ASN A 177 -8.70 16.05 11.16
N ASP A 178 -7.50 16.62 11.28
CA ASP A 178 -7.02 17.35 12.47
C ASP A 178 -7.17 16.56 13.77
N SER A 179 -7.02 15.23 13.71
CA SER A 179 -7.15 14.38 14.91
C SER A 179 -6.02 14.61 15.91
N TRP A 180 -6.40 14.75 17.18
CA TRP A 180 -5.49 14.96 18.28
C TRP A 180 -6.02 14.34 19.57
N LYS A 181 -5.27 14.42 20.66
CA LYS A 181 -5.56 13.72 21.92
C LYS A 181 -6.98 13.95 22.47
N TYR A 182 -7.60 15.09 22.20
CA TYR A 182 -8.88 15.48 22.81
C TYR A 182 -10.01 15.67 21.79
N GLY A 183 -9.81 15.38 20.53
CA GLY A 183 -10.85 15.50 19.50
C GLY A 183 -10.27 15.51 18.09
N ALA A 184 -11.08 15.89 17.15
CA ALA A 184 -10.77 16.08 15.74
C ALA A 184 -11.71 17.13 15.16
N GLU A 185 -11.52 17.51 13.89
CA GLU A 185 -12.41 18.51 13.24
C GLU A 185 -13.89 18.11 13.37
N ASN A 186 -14.21 16.83 13.10
CA ASN A 186 -15.58 16.32 13.06
C ASN A 186 -15.98 15.56 14.34
N HIS A 187 -15.12 15.47 15.33
CA HIS A 187 -15.36 14.72 16.58
C HIS A 187 -15.02 15.59 17.80
N GLN A 188 -16.01 16.33 18.28
CA GLN A 188 -15.88 17.14 19.47
C GLN A 188 -16.35 16.39 20.71
N ASN A 189 -15.84 16.78 21.91
CA ASN A 189 -16.06 16.06 23.16
C ASN A 189 -17.53 15.98 23.63
N ASP A 190 -18.45 16.64 22.97
CA ASP A 190 -19.88 16.73 23.35
C ASP A 190 -20.80 15.88 22.44
N GLU A 191 -20.28 15.02 21.57
CA GLU A 191 -21.03 14.13 20.70
C GLU A 191 -20.95 12.64 21.13
#